data_39de86b36f6fb913e92f4ca1db2b9904
#
_entry.id   39de86b36f6fb913e92f4ca1db2b9904
#
_cell.length_a   1.000
_cell.length_b   1.000
_cell.length_c   1.000
_cell.angle_alpha   90.00
_cell.angle_beta   90.00
_cell.angle_gamma   90.00
#
_symmetry.space_group_name_H-M   'P 1'
#
loop_
_entity.id
_entity.type
_entity.pdbx_description
1 polymer ?
#
loop_
_entity_poly.entity_id
_entity_poly.type
_entity_poly.pdbx_seq_one_letter_code
_entity_poly.pdbx_strand_id
1 'polypeptide(L)'
;MSPLGSSLSVKLKPGALFLSIAGTVGKPCITKIKCCIHDGFVYFPHWKGDTKFLFYIFASGEPYKGLGKMGTQLNLNTDTVGSIKIGLPPFPEQAAIAAYLDKETAKLDALVGKVEEAVERLQEYRTALITAAVTGKIDVRGGVAMPPGKRVASAGP
;
A
#
# COMPACT_ATOMS: atom_id res chain seq x y z
N MET A 1 11.26 7.72 -21.45
CA MET A 1 10.90 6.67 -22.44
C MET A 1 11.29 7.17 -23.82
N SER A 2 11.89 6.32 -24.66
CA SER A 2 12.26 6.69 -26.04
C SER A 2 11.00 6.93 -26.91
N PRO A 3 11.11 7.72 -28.00
CA PRO A 3 9.99 7.91 -28.94
C PRO A 3 9.43 6.58 -29.49
N LEU A 4 10.29 5.63 -29.79
CA LEU A 4 9.90 4.30 -30.26
C LEU A 4 9.15 3.52 -29.16
N GLY A 5 9.64 3.51 -27.92
CA GLY A 5 8.93 2.85 -26.81
C GLY A 5 7.56 3.46 -26.53
N SER A 6 7.43 4.79 -26.69
CA SER A 6 6.13 5.48 -26.55
C SER A 6 5.15 5.13 -27.68
N SER A 7 5.62 4.84 -28.90
CA SER A 7 4.77 4.48 -30.03
C SER A 7 4.19 3.06 -29.91
N LEU A 8 4.91 2.17 -29.21
CA LEU A 8 4.53 0.77 -29.00
C LEU A 8 3.71 0.55 -27.72
N SER A 9 3.52 1.59 -26.90
CA SER A 9 2.85 1.50 -25.60
C SER A 9 1.43 2.09 -25.68
N VAL A 10 0.55 1.60 -24.81
CA VAL A 10 -0.77 2.20 -24.62
C VAL A 10 -0.65 3.52 -23.88
N LYS A 11 -1.14 4.60 -24.47
CA LYS A 11 -1.11 5.96 -23.90
C LYS A 11 -2.38 6.23 -23.11
N LEU A 12 -2.22 6.58 -21.85
CA LEU A 12 -3.33 6.94 -20.98
C LEU A 12 -3.36 8.44 -20.70
N LYS A 13 -4.57 8.99 -20.60
CA LYS A 13 -4.82 10.37 -20.19
C LYS A 13 -5.01 10.43 -18.67
N PRO A 14 -4.83 11.62 -18.04
CA PRO A 14 -5.21 11.80 -16.65
C PRO A 14 -6.66 11.37 -16.40
N GLY A 15 -6.90 10.72 -15.27
CA GLY A 15 -8.19 10.14 -14.91
C GLY A 15 -8.45 8.73 -15.44
N ALA A 16 -7.57 8.17 -16.26
CA ALA A 16 -7.72 6.80 -16.73
C ALA A 16 -7.40 5.79 -15.62
N LEU A 17 -8.26 4.78 -15.49
CA LEU A 17 -8.05 3.64 -14.60
C LEU A 17 -7.28 2.54 -15.34
N PHE A 18 -6.32 1.97 -14.67
CA PHE A 18 -5.64 0.75 -15.10
C PHE A 18 -5.36 -0.17 -13.91
N LEU A 19 -5.15 -1.44 -14.18
CA LEU A 19 -5.02 -2.51 -13.20
C LEU A 19 -3.73 -3.29 -13.47
N SER A 20 -2.92 -3.54 -12.45
CA SER A 20 -1.75 -4.40 -12.60
C SER A 20 -2.14 -5.87 -12.68
N ILE A 21 -1.59 -6.60 -13.66
CA ILE A 21 -1.80 -8.04 -13.85
C ILE A 21 -0.51 -8.85 -13.71
N ALA A 22 0.63 -8.16 -13.58
CA ALA A 22 1.94 -8.76 -13.35
C ALA A 22 2.62 -8.12 -12.12
N GLY A 23 3.46 -8.86 -11.42
CA GLY A 23 4.12 -8.40 -10.20
C GLY A 23 3.13 -8.25 -9.04
N THR A 24 2.72 -7.03 -8.71
CA THR A 24 1.69 -6.76 -7.70
C THR A 24 0.31 -6.86 -8.35
N VAL A 25 -0.20 -8.07 -8.50
CA VAL A 25 -1.44 -8.36 -9.22
C VAL A 25 -2.68 -7.81 -8.51
N GLY A 26 -3.63 -7.28 -9.30
CA GLY A 26 -4.94 -6.83 -8.82
C GLY A 26 -4.95 -5.45 -8.18
N LYS A 27 -3.90 -4.64 -8.34
CA LYS A 27 -3.87 -3.27 -7.80
C LYS A 27 -4.37 -2.27 -8.84
N PRO A 28 -5.52 -1.60 -8.60
CA PRO A 28 -6.02 -0.53 -9.46
C PRO A 28 -5.23 0.77 -9.23
N CYS A 29 -5.11 1.56 -10.29
CA CYS A 29 -4.51 2.88 -10.23
C CYS A 29 -5.26 3.83 -11.16
N ILE A 30 -5.55 5.07 -10.70
CA ILE A 30 -6.05 6.15 -11.53
C ILE A 30 -4.88 7.11 -11.78
N THR A 31 -4.47 7.25 -13.04
CA THR A 31 -3.36 8.15 -13.37
C THR A 31 -3.73 9.62 -13.23
N LYS A 32 -2.84 10.42 -12.64
CA LYS A 32 -2.97 11.88 -12.54
C LYS A 32 -2.26 12.62 -13.67
N ILE A 33 -1.43 11.91 -14.44
CA ILE A 33 -0.62 12.47 -15.53
C ILE A 33 -0.82 11.67 -16.82
N LYS A 34 -0.37 12.21 -17.95
CA LYS A 34 -0.24 11.42 -19.19
C LYS A 34 0.86 10.39 -18.98
N CYS A 35 0.57 9.12 -19.19
CA CYS A 35 1.54 8.03 -19.05
C CYS A 35 1.34 6.97 -20.14
N CYS A 36 2.34 6.10 -20.24
CA CYS A 36 2.27 4.90 -21.07
C CYS A 36 2.29 3.67 -20.16
N ILE A 37 1.50 2.68 -20.49
CA ILE A 37 1.50 1.38 -19.82
C ILE A 37 1.97 0.29 -20.78
N HIS A 38 2.50 -0.79 -20.22
CA HIS A 38 2.94 -1.99 -20.95
C HIS A 38 1.97 -3.16 -20.70
N ASP A 39 2.26 -4.32 -21.23
CA ASP A 39 1.47 -5.56 -21.17
C ASP A 39 1.25 -6.14 -19.77
N GLY A 40 1.98 -5.66 -18.75
CA GLY A 40 1.72 -5.97 -17.34
C GLY A 40 0.51 -5.28 -16.73
N PHE A 41 -0.27 -4.52 -17.55
CA PHE A 41 -1.44 -3.77 -17.10
C PHE A 41 -2.62 -3.96 -18.03
N VAL A 42 -3.82 -3.96 -17.44
CA VAL A 42 -5.11 -3.86 -18.17
C VAL A 42 -5.70 -2.48 -17.93
N TYR A 43 -6.31 -1.89 -18.94
CA TYR A 43 -6.99 -0.61 -18.86
C TYR A 43 -8.43 -0.72 -19.39
N PHE A 44 -9.28 0.27 -19.12
CA PHE A 44 -10.72 0.19 -19.36
C PHE A 44 -11.18 1.29 -20.32
N PRO A 45 -10.88 1.19 -21.64
CA PRO A 45 -11.14 2.27 -22.60
C PRO A 45 -12.63 2.52 -22.87
N HIS A 46 -13.47 1.53 -22.62
CA HIS A 46 -14.91 1.58 -22.89
C HIS A 46 -15.77 1.71 -21.63
N TRP A 47 -15.13 1.94 -20.46
CA TRP A 47 -15.86 2.17 -19.23
C TRP A 47 -16.65 3.48 -19.30
N LYS A 48 -17.97 3.40 -19.04
CA LYS A 48 -18.91 4.53 -19.07
C LYS A 48 -19.42 4.95 -17.68
N GLY A 49 -19.09 4.18 -16.65
CA GLY A 49 -19.46 4.46 -15.27
C GLY A 49 -18.47 5.41 -14.58
N ASP A 50 -18.70 5.64 -13.28
CA ASP A 50 -17.77 6.41 -12.47
C ASP A 50 -16.43 5.67 -12.31
N THR A 51 -15.33 6.35 -12.61
CA THR A 51 -13.98 5.74 -12.60
C THR A 51 -13.53 5.41 -11.18
N LYS A 52 -13.87 6.22 -10.19
CA LYS A 52 -13.53 5.97 -8.79
C LYS A 52 -14.34 4.82 -8.21
N PHE A 53 -15.61 4.71 -8.59
CA PHE A 53 -16.43 3.56 -8.22
C PHE A 53 -15.78 2.25 -8.69
N LEU A 54 -15.38 2.19 -9.96
CA LEU A 54 -14.67 1.01 -10.50
C LEU A 54 -13.32 0.78 -9.80
N PHE A 55 -12.59 1.85 -9.48
CA PHE A 55 -11.36 1.77 -8.69
C PHE A 55 -11.62 1.08 -7.34
N TYR A 56 -12.64 1.49 -6.59
CA TYR A 56 -12.96 0.91 -5.30
C TYR A 56 -13.42 -0.54 -5.38
N ILE A 57 -14.16 -0.91 -6.44
CA ILE A 57 -14.51 -2.31 -6.70
C ILE A 57 -13.26 -3.17 -6.79
N PHE A 58 -12.28 -2.78 -7.59
CA PHE A 58 -11.03 -3.54 -7.71
C PHE A 58 -10.13 -3.42 -6.47
N ALA A 59 -10.10 -2.28 -5.80
CA ALA A 59 -9.35 -2.07 -4.57
C ALA A 59 -9.84 -2.95 -3.41
N SER A 60 -11.14 -3.28 -3.38
CA SER A 60 -11.71 -4.18 -2.37
C SER A 60 -11.19 -5.61 -2.44
N GLY A 61 -10.67 -6.03 -3.60
CA GLY A 61 -10.25 -7.42 -3.83
C GLY A 61 -11.40 -8.41 -4.06
N GLU A 62 -12.65 -8.00 -3.83
CA GLU A 62 -13.82 -8.88 -3.98
C GLU A 62 -13.94 -9.53 -5.38
N PRO A 63 -13.69 -8.79 -6.50
CA PRO A 63 -13.80 -9.35 -7.84
C PRO A 63 -12.82 -10.48 -8.13
N TYR A 64 -11.77 -10.62 -7.31
CA TYR A 64 -10.75 -11.65 -7.52
C TYR A 64 -10.99 -12.92 -6.72
N LYS A 65 -11.97 -12.93 -5.82
CA LYS A 65 -12.32 -14.11 -5.04
C LYS A 65 -12.77 -15.24 -5.97
N GLY A 66 -12.12 -16.38 -5.84
CA GLY A 66 -12.40 -17.56 -6.68
C GLY A 66 -11.69 -17.60 -8.04
N LEU A 67 -10.96 -16.54 -8.44
CA LEU A 67 -10.18 -16.55 -9.69
C LEU A 67 -8.82 -17.25 -9.57
N GLY A 68 -8.31 -17.44 -8.35
CA GLY A 68 -7.08 -18.18 -8.07
C GLY A 68 -7.37 -19.65 -7.71
N LYS A 69 -6.52 -20.58 -8.14
CA LYS A 69 -6.51 -21.94 -7.57
C LYS A 69 -5.97 -21.87 -6.16
N MET A 70 -6.53 -22.65 -5.21
CA MET A 70 -6.04 -22.70 -3.84
C MET A 70 -4.51 -22.93 -3.82
N GLY A 71 -3.76 -22.01 -3.20
CA GLY A 71 -2.29 -22.13 -3.05
C GLY A 71 -1.46 -21.61 -4.23
N THR A 72 -2.06 -21.06 -5.29
CA THR A 72 -1.32 -20.48 -6.42
C THR A 72 -1.43 -18.97 -6.46
N GLN A 73 -0.39 -18.32 -6.97
CA GLN A 73 -0.37 -16.88 -7.22
C GLN A 73 -1.54 -16.49 -8.14
N LEU A 74 -2.24 -15.40 -7.80
CA LEU A 74 -3.30 -14.85 -8.64
C LEU A 74 -2.70 -14.43 -9.98
N ASN A 75 -3.11 -15.08 -11.07
CA ASN A 75 -2.73 -14.70 -12.43
C ASN A 75 -3.94 -14.05 -13.10
N LEU A 76 -3.86 -12.75 -13.32
CA LEU A 76 -4.84 -12.00 -14.09
C LEU A 76 -4.33 -11.82 -15.52
N ASN A 77 -5.25 -11.83 -16.45
CA ASN A 77 -5.06 -11.42 -17.82
C ASN A 77 -6.28 -10.60 -18.29
N THR A 78 -6.20 -10.04 -19.47
CA THR A 78 -7.26 -9.20 -20.03
C THR A 78 -8.61 -9.92 -20.08
N ASP A 79 -8.62 -11.18 -20.49
CA ASP A 79 -9.85 -11.98 -20.62
C ASP A 79 -10.46 -12.27 -19.25
N THR A 80 -9.63 -12.65 -18.29
CA THR A 80 -10.08 -12.88 -16.90
C THR A 80 -10.69 -11.63 -16.31
N VAL A 81 -10.00 -10.49 -16.44
CA VAL A 81 -10.51 -9.20 -15.93
C VAL A 81 -11.79 -8.80 -16.67
N GLY A 82 -11.84 -9.00 -17.99
CA GLY A 82 -13.01 -8.70 -18.82
C GLY A 82 -14.22 -9.57 -18.52
N SER A 83 -14.03 -10.77 -17.97
CA SER A 83 -15.10 -11.70 -17.58
C SER A 83 -15.69 -11.44 -16.19
N ILE A 84 -15.07 -10.58 -15.39
CA ILE A 84 -15.53 -10.23 -14.05
C ILE A 84 -16.90 -9.55 -14.12
N LYS A 85 -17.87 -10.12 -13.41
CA LYS A 85 -19.20 -9.54 -13.27
C LYS A 85 -19.26 -8.70 -12.00
N ILE A 86 -19.69 -7.45 -12.13
CA ILE A 86 -19.85 -6.51 -11.02
C ILE A 86 -21.29 -6.01 -10.97
N GLY A 87 -21.78 -5.69 -9.77
CA GLY A 87 -23.01 -4.93 -9.59
C GLY A 87 -22.79 -3.50 -10.08
N LEU A 88 -23.67 -3.01 -10.96
CA LEU A 88 -23.58 -1.67 -11.53
C LEU A 88 -24.84 -0.87 -11.18
N PRO A 89 -24.85 -0.08 -10.08
CA PRO A 89 -25.94 0.81 -9.76
C PRO A 89 -26.03 1.98 -10.74
N PRO A 90 -27.12 2.77 -10.73
CA PRO A 90 -27.21 3.99 -11.53
C PRO A 90 -26.05 4.94 -11.29
N PHE A 91 -25.64 5.71 -12.32
CA PHE A 91 -24.48 6.60 -12.25
C PHE A 91 -24.45 7.55 -11.03
N PRO A 92 -25.58 8.20 -10.63
CA PRO A 92 -25.58 9.05 -9.43
C PRO A 92 -25.22 8.29 -8.14
N GLU A 93 -25.65 7.03 -8.04
CA GLU A 93 -25.34 6.19 -6.89
C GLU A 93 -23.86 5.75 -6.90
N GLN A 94 -23.29 5.42 -8.07
CA GLN A 94 -21.85 5.16 -8.22
C GLN A 94 -21.03 6.35 -7.71
N ALA A 95 -21.37 7.56 -8.13
CA ALA A 95 -20.68 8.78 -7.73
C ALA A 95 -20.82 9.05 -6.21
N ALA A 96 -22.00 8.79 -5.63
CA ALA A 96 -22.22 8.95 -4.20
C ALA A 96 -21.40 7.95 -3.38
N ILE A 97 -21.35 6.68 -3.81
CA ILE A 97 -20.52 5.63 -3.17
C ILE A 97 -19.03 6.01 -3.26
N ALA A 98 -18.56 6.42 -4.44
CA ALA A 98 -17.18 6.82 -4.62
C ALA A 98 -16.79 8.01 -3.74
N ALA A 99 -17.63 9.05 -3.66
CA ALA A 99 -17.39 10.22 -2.82
C ALA A 99 -17.38 9.87 -1.32
N TYR A 100 -18.26 8.99 -0.88
CA TYR A 100 -18.27 8.49 0.49
C TYR A 100 -16.97 7.75 0.82
N LEU A 101 -16.55 6.83 -0.05
CA LEU A 101 -15.32 6.05 0.14
C LEU A 101 -14.08 6.95 0.11
N ASP A 102 -13.99 7.92 -0.81
CA ASP A 102 -12.90 8.91 -0.82
C ASP A 102 -12.75 9.62 0.52
N LYS A 103 -13.88 10.06 1.11
CA LYS A 103 -13.89 10.76 2.39
C LYS A 103 -13.46 9.87 3.56
N GLU A 104 -13.96 8.66 3.62
CA GLU A 104 -13.68 7.76 4.73
C GLU A 104 -12.26 7.16 4.64
N THR A 105 -11.81 6.78 3.42
CA THR A 105 -10.43 6.29 3.24
C THR A 105 -9.40 7.38 3.55
N ALA A 106 -9.65 8.65 3.17
CA ALA A 106 -8.74 9.74 3.51
C ALA A 106 -8.56 9.93 5.03
N LYS A 107 -9.62 9.69 5.83
CA LYS A 107 -9.49 9.72 7.30
C LYS A 107 -8.63 8.58 7.81
N LEU A 108 -8.81 7.37 7.25
CA LEU A 108 -8.01 6.20 7.60
C LEU A 108 -6.54 6.40 7.22
N ASP A 109 -6.27 6.92 6.03
CA ASP A 109 -4.91 7.23 5.58
C ASP A 109 -4.22 8.25 6.49
N ALA A 110 -4.96 9.27 6.95
CA ALA A 110 -4.43 10.24 7.91
C ALA A 110 -4.13 9.61 9.29
N LEU A 111 -4.91 8.61 9.72
CA LEU A 111 -4.63 7.87 10.95
C LEU A 111 -3.42 6.95 10.77
N VAL A 112 -3.31 6.26 9.65
CA VAL A 112 -2.14 5.42 9.31
C VAL A 112 -0.87 6.27 9.36
N GLY A 113 -0.86 7.45 8.73
CA GLY A 113 0.29 8.35 8.76
C GLY A 113 0.71 8.75 10.18
N LYS A 114 -0.25 9.05 11.07
CA LYS A 114 0.06 9.35 12.48
C LYS A 114 0.65 8.15 13.24
N VAL A 115 0.18 6.94 12.92
CA VAL A 115 0.72 5.72 13.53
C VAL A 115 2.15 5.48 13.04
N GLU A 116 2.41 5.66 11.74
CA GLU A 116 3.75 5.54 11.17
C GLU A 116 4.74 6.51 11.82
N GLU A 117 4.36 7.80 11.96
CA GLU A 117 5.17 8.79 12.70
C GLU A 117 5.43 8.38 14.16
N ALA A 118 4.44 7.81 14.85
CA ALA A 118 4.59 7.34 16.21
C ALA A 118 5.56 6.16 16.29
N VAL A 119 5.49 5.23 15.34
CA VAL A 119 6.42 4.09 15.24
C VAL A 119 7.85 4.58 15.01
N GLU A 120 8.07 5.53 14.10
CA GLU A 120 9.40 6.12 13.87
C GLU A 120 9.97 6.74 15.14
N ARG A 121 9.19 7.57 15.85
CA ARG A 121 9.63 8.18 17.13
C ARG A 121 9.97 7.13 18.19
N LEU A 122 9.19 6.05 18.29
CA LEU A 122 9.48 4.97 19.23
C LEU A 122 10.77 4.21 18.87
N GLN A 123 11.05 4.03 17.58
CA GLN A 123 12.29 3.42 17.11
C GLN A 123 13.50 4.31 17.43
N GLU A 124 13.38 5.62 17.22
CA GLU A 124 14.42 6.60 17.61
C GLU A 124 14.65 6.59 19.12
N TYR A 125 13.58 6.63 19.91
CA TYR A 125 13.67 6.58 21.37
C TYR A 125 14.33 5.27 21.86
N ARG A 126 13.94 4.13 21.28
CA ARG A 126 14.55 2.83 21.57
C ARG A 126 16.06 2.85 21.30
N THR A 127 16.47 3.40 20.17
CA THR A 127 17.89 3.50 19.79
C THR A 127 18.65 4.43 20.73
N ALA A 128 18.08 5.58 21.06
CA ALA A 128 18.67 6.53 21.99
C ALA A 128 18.82 5.94 23.40
N LEU A 129 17.80 5.20 23.88
CA LEU A 129 17.82 4.54 25.18
C LEU A 129 18.92 3.47 25.25
N ILE A 130 19.01 2.61 24.22
CA ILE A 130 20.05 1.60 24.14
C ILE A 130 21.44 2.27 24.16
N THR A 131 21.64 3.30 23.33
CA THR A 131 22.90 4.03 23.26
C THR A 131 23.26 4.67 24.60
N ALA A 132 22.31 5.32 25.27
CA ALA A 132 22.54 5.95 26.54
C ALA A 132 22.88 4.93 27.64
N ALA A 133 22.27 3.77 27.65
CA ALA A 133 22.54 2.70 28.60
C ALA A 133 23.94 2.08 28.38
N VAL A 134 24.27 1.70 27.15
CA VAL A 134 25.54 1.00 26.84
C VAL A 134 26.76 1.93 26.92
N THR A 135 26.56 3.25 26.73
CA THR A 135 27.62 4.26 26.85
C THR A 135 27.73 4.84 28.29
N GLY A 136 26.93 4.35 29.23
CA GLY A 136 26.96 4.82 30.64
C GLY A 136 26.39 6.21 30.83
N LYS A 137 25.64 6.77 29.89
CA LYS A 137 24.97 8.08 30.03
C LYS A 137 23.80 8.05 31.00
N ILE A 138 23.22 6.85 31.22
CA ILE A 138 22.19 6.60 32.23
C ILE A 138 22.66 5.49 33.17
N ASP A 139 22.40 5.66 34.47
CA ASP A 139 22.69 4.64 35.47
C ASP A 139 21.54 3.62 35.53
N VAL A 140 21.81 2.41 35.09
CA VAL A 140 20.83 1.31 35.03
C VAL A 140 20.89 0.38 36.26
N ARG A 141 21.82 0.66 37.22
CA ARG A 141 22.06 -0.23 38.38
C ARG A 141 20.89 -0.32 39.35
N GLY A 142 20.04 0.71 39.40
CA GLY A 142 18.82 0.69 40.20
C GLY A 142 17.64 -0.10 39.59
N GLY A 143 17.71 -0.46 38.32
CA GLY A 143 16.62 -1.18 37.58
C GLY A 143 16.85 -2.67 37.47
N VAL A 144 18.03 -3.19 37.79
CA VAL A 144 18.35 -4.62 37.70
C VAL A 144 18.70 -5.11 39.11
N ALA A 145 17.90 -6.02 39.66
CA ALA A 145 18.29 -6.75 40.86
C ALA A 145 19.57 -7.54 40.55
N MET A 146 20.74 -7.01 40.96
CA MET A 146 21.97 -7.78 40.80
C MET A 146 21.93 -8.99 41.72
N PRO A 147 22.28 -10.19 41.20
CA PRO A 147 22.45 -11.36 42.07
C PRO A 147 23.55 -11.04 43.12
N PRO A 148 23.40 -11.45 44.36
CA PRO A 148 24.39 -11.19 45.40
C PRO A 148 25.68 -11.96 45.04
N GLY A 149 26.77 -11.20 44.81
CA GLY A 149 28.08 -11.78 44.70
C GLY A 149 28.76 -11.70 43.33
N LYS A 150 29.37 -10.53 43.07
CA LYS A 150 30.74 -10.38 42.52
C LYS A 150 31.08 -8.89 42.52
N ARG A 151 31.72 -8.42 43.59
CA ARG A 151 32.47 -7.17 43.55
C ARG A 151 33.66 -7.42 42.63
N VAL A 152 33.65 -6.83 41.45
CA VAL A 152 34.86 -6.70 40.65
C VAL A 152 35.72 -5.68 41.36
N ALA A 153 36.90 -6.13 41.84
CA ALA A 153 37.88 -5.29 42.49
C ALA A 153 38.24 -4.12 41.56
N SER A 154 38.16 -2.91 42.09
CA SER A 154 38.70 -1.71 41.46
C SER A 154 40.18 -1.90 41.21
N ALA A 155 40.62 -1.99 39.97
CA ALA A 155 42.03 -1.75 39.63
C ALA A 155 42.27 -0.26 39.81
N GLY A 156 42.91 0.10 40.87
CA GLY A 156 43.51 1.41 41.14
C GLY A 156 44.85 1.54 40.42
N PRO A 157 45.51 2.71 40.50
CA PRO A 157 46.17 3.48 39.45
C PRO A 157 47.41 2.85 38.85
#